data_5d1f13d1f5a4ed0983146f0673c4f302
#
_entry.id   5d1f13d1f5a4ed0983146f0673c4f302
#
_cell.length_a   1.000
_cell.length_b   1.000
_cell.length_c   1.000
_cell.angle_alpha   90.00
_cell.angle_beta   90.00
_cell.angle_gamma   90.00
#
_symmetry.space_group_name_H-M   'P 1'
#
loop_
_entity.id
_entity.type
_entity.pdbx_description
1 polymer ?
#
loop_
_entity_poly.entity_id
_entity_poly.type
_entity_poly.pdbx_seq_one_letter_code
_entity_poly.pdbx_strand_id
1 'polypeptide(L)'
;MEETQVWSLFAMQNVGISIYFVGMMFLVWVAFRVSKGISEGTNNILTKVVGSVFGLGVVFFGLQVNAIGDYLSGSAAYSLSQLKSSGIEVSPMAENFIAMNGAGSAPEFSIYPGVIGVIWWLSVLIIILFPIWGPKSSN
;
A
#
# COMPACT_ATOMS: atom_id res chain seq x y z
N MET A 1 -20.64 1.52 -21.29
CA MET A 1 -19.39 2.19 -20.85
C MET A 1 -18.40 2.11 -22.00
N GLU A 2 -17.66 3.14 -22.29
CA GLU A 2 -16.61 3.14 -23.33
C GLU A 2 -15.24 2.95 -22.70
N GLU A 3 -14.26 2.45 -23.48
CA GLU A 3 -12.89 2.24 -22.98
C GLU A 3 -12.28 3.52 -22.39
N THR A 4 -12.49 4.67 -23.02
CA THR A 4 -12.04 5.99 -22.55
C THR A 4 -12.59 6.37 -21.20
N GLN A 5 -13.81 5.97 -20.86
CA GLN A 5 -14.42 6.21 -19.55
C GLN A 5 -13.75 5.36 -18.47
N VAL A 6 -13.41 4.10 -18.79
CA VAL A 6 -12.66 3.24 -17.85
C VAL A 6 -11.29 3.85 -17.54
N TRP A 7 -10.56 4.26 -18.57
CA TRP A 7 -9.26 4.89 -18.40
C TRP A 7 -9.31 6.22 -17.64
N SER A 8 -10.31 7.05 -17.91
CA SER A 8 -10.49 8.33 -17.21
C SER A 8 -10.78 8.11 -15.72
N LEU A 9 -11.65 7.15 -15.39
CA LEU A 9 -11.96 6.81 -14.01
C LEU A 9 -10.74 6.23 -13.29
N PHE A 10 -10.03 5.31 -13.94
CA PHE A 10 -8.80 4.71 -13.41
C PHE A 10 -7.72 5.77 -13.16
N ALA A 11 -7.51 6.70 -14.11
CA ALA A 11 -6.55 7.80 -13.94
C ALA A 11 -6.90 8.69 -12.74
N MET A 12 -8.18 9.06 -12.57
CA MET A 12 -8.64 9.87 -11.44
C MET A 12 -8.41 9.14 -10.10
N GLN A 13 -8.72 7.85 -10.04
CA GLN A 13 -8.50 7.03 -8.84
C GLN A 13 -7.01 6.88 -8.52
N ASN A 14 -6.15 6.73 -9.54
CA ASN A 14 -4.70 6.67 -9.36
C ASN A 14 -4.10 7.97 -8.81
N VAL A 15 -4.61 9.13 -9.21
CA VAL A 15 -4.20 10.40 -8.59
C VAL A 15 -4.53 10.39 -7.11
N GLY A 16 -5.74 9.96 -6.73
CA GLY A 16 -6.14 9.83 -5.33
C GLY A 16 -5.20 8.92 -4.53
N ILE A 17 -4.96 7.70 -5.02
CA ILE A 17 -4.10 6.74 -4.32
C ILE A 17 -2.63 7.21 -4.24
N SER A 18 -2.15 7.94 -5.25
CA SER A 18 -0.81 8.51 -5.24
C SER A 18 -0.62 9.55 -4.13
N ILE A 19 -1.63 10.35 -3.84
CA ILE A 19 -1.62 11.30 -2.72
C ILE A 19 -1.56 10.55 -1.38
N TYR A 20 -2.36 9.48 -1.23
CA TYR A 20 -2.30 8.61 -0.05
C TYR A 20 -0.93 7.96 0.11
N PHE A 21 -0.32 7.51 -0.99
CA PHE A 21 1.02 6.93 -0.98
C PHE A 21 2.08 7.92 -0.50
N VAL A 22 2.07 9.16 -0.98
CA VAL A 22 2.99 10.21 -0.51
C VAL A 22 2.77 10.51 0.98
N GLY A 23 1.52 10.65 1.42
CA GLY A 23 1.18 10.81 2.84
C GLY A 23 1.67 9.64 3.68
N MET A 24 1.56 8.42 3.16
CA MET A 24 2.04 7.20 3.79
C MET A 24 3.56 7.19 3.96
N MET A 25 4.33 7.57 2.95
CA MET A 25 5.79 7.68 3.04
C MET A 25 6.21 8.71 4.08
N PHE A 26 5.49 9.81 4.18
CA PHE A 26 5.69 10.80 5.25
C PHE A 26 5.43 10.21 6.64
N LEU A 27 4.35 9.43 6.81
CA LEU A 27 4.07 8.75 8.09
C LEU A 27 5.13 7.72 8.47
N VAL A 28 5.69 6.98 7.51
CA VAL A 28 6.83 6.08 7.74
C VAL A 28 8.04 6.87 8.26
N TRP A 29 8.35 8.01 7.62
CA TRP A 29 9.43 8.88 8.09
C TRP A 29 9.18 9.41 9.50
N VAL A 30 7.95 9.85 9.82
CA VAL A 30 7.56 10.27 11.18
C VAL A 30 7.75 9.12 12.18
N ALA A 31 7.33 7.90 11.82
CA ALA A 31 7.48 6.73 12.68
C ALA A 31 8.96 6.43 13.01
N PHE A 32 9.85 6.57 12.02
CA PHE A 32 11.30 6.44 12.26
C PHE A 32 11.82 7.52 13.20
N ARG A 33 11.37 8.77 13.06
CA ARG A 33 11.76 9.88 13.96
C ARG A 33 11.27 9.65 15.38
N VAL A 34 10.02 9.22 15.55
CA VAL A 34 9.44 8.87 16.85
C VAL A 34 10.19 7.73 17.51
N SER A 35 10.45 6.65 16.76
CA SER A 35 11.22 5.50 17.23
C SER A 35 12.61 5.90 17.75
N LYS A 36 13.34 6.70 16.95
CA LYS A 36 14.65 7.23 17.35
C LYS A 36 14.56 8.10 18.61
N GLY A 37 13.61 9.03 18.68
CA GLY A 37 13.42 9.90 19.84
C GLY A 37 13.12 9.12 21.13
N ILE A 38 12.33 8.04 21.04
CA ILE A 38 12.07 7.14 22.18
C ILE A 38 13.34 6.42 22.61
N SER A 39 14.12 5.93 21.65
CA SER A 39 15.39 5.24 21.92
C SER A 39 16.40 6.11 22.68
N GLU A 40 16.51 7.38 22.31
CA GLU A 40 17.46 8.34 22.87
C GLU A 40 16.98 8.98 24.19
N GLY A 41 15.65 9.14 24.35
CA GLY A 41 15.09 10.03 25.37
C GLY A 41 14.54 9.39 26.63
N THR A 42 14.00 8.17 26.60
CA THR A 42 13.26 7.63 27.77
C THR A 42 13.29 6.11 27.87
N ASN A 43 13.21 5.63 29.13
CA ASN A 43 12.94 4.22 29.44
C ASN A 43 11.46 3.99 29.85
N ASN A 44 10.58 5.01 29.73
CA ASN A 44 9.19 4.87 30.11
C ASN A 44 8.49 3.86 29.20
N ILE A 45 7.98 2.79 29.83
CA ILE A 45 7.27 1.70 29.14
C ILE A 45 6.04 2.20 28.34
N LEU A 46 5.30 3.16 28.90
CA LEU A 46 4.11 3.70 28.26
C LEU A 46 4.49 4.39 26.93
N THR A 47 5.56 5.19 26.92
CA THR A 47 6.05 5.86 25.71
C THR A 47 6.48 4.82 24.65
N LYS A 48 7.15 3.75 25.07
CA LYS A 48 7.53 2.65 24.17
C LYS A 48 6.32 1.96 23.56
N VAL A 49 5.29 1.67 24.38
CA VAL A 49 4.05 1.03 23.92
C VAL A 49 3.32 1.94 22.93
N VAL A 50 3.14 3.22 23.25
CA VAL A 50 2.47 4.18 22.35
C VAL A 50 3.22 4.30 21.02
N GLY A 51 4.56 4.41 21.04
CA GLY A 51 5.38 4.45 19.82
C GLY A 51 5.27 3.18 18.99
N SER A 52 5.19 2.01 19.64
CA SER A 52 5.00 0.73 18.96
C SER A 52 3.62 0.62 18.32
N VAL A 53 2.56 1.02 19.02
CA VAL A 53 1.19 1.04 18.47
C VAL A 53 1.09 1.99 17.27
N PHE A 54 1.71 3.17 17.37
CA PHE A 54 1.79 4.11 16.25
C PHE A 54 2.51 3.47 15.04
N GLY A 55 3.67 2.85 15.25
CA GLY A 55 4.42 2.19 14.18
C GLY A 55 3.65 1.04 13.53
N LEU A 56 2.95 0.20 14.32
CA LEU A 56 2.07 -0.84 13.81
C LEU A 56 0.92 -0.26 12.99
N GLY A 57 0.31 0.84 13.46
CA GLY A 57 -0.75 1.55 12.74
C GLY A 57 -0.27 2.07 11.38
N VAL A 58 0.95 2.62 11.32
CA VAL A 58 1.56 3.09 10.07
C VAL A 58 1.75 1.95 9.08
N VAL A 59 2.27 0.79 9.51
CA VAL A 59 2.44 -0.39 8.66
C VAL A 59 1.09 -0.91 8.18
N PHE A 60 0.10 -1.02 9.08
CA PHE A 60 -1.24 -1.48 8.71
C PHE A 60 -1.92 -0.56 7.68
N PHE A 61 -1.82 0.76 7.89
CA PHE A 61 -2.33 1.75 6.93
C PHE A 61 -1.63 1.64 5.57
N GLY A 62 -0.32 1.39 5.56
CA GLY A 62 0.44 1.17 4.34
C GLY A 62 0.00 -0.07 3.57
N LEU A 63 -0.28 -1.18 4.27
CA LEU A 63 -0.84 -2.38 3.68
C LEU A 63 -2.20 -2.11 3.03
N GLN A 64 -3.05 -1.29 3.67
CA GLN A 64 -4.33 -0.88 3.09
C GLN A 64 -4.18 -0.03 1.83
N VAL A 65 -3.24 0.92 1.82
CA VAL A 65 -2.96 1.75 0.63
C VAL A 65 -2.53 0.87 -0.55
N ASN A 66 -1.66 -0.11 -0.33
CA ASN A 66 -1.28 -1.08 -1.36
C ASN A 66 -2.49 -1.89 -1.85
N ALA A 67 -3.29 -2.43 -0.93
CA ALA A 67 -4.47 -3.22 -1.24
C ALA A 67 -5.50 -2.44 -2.10
N ILE A 68 -5.69 -1.15 -1.82
CA ILE A 68 -6.56 -0.28 -2.61
C ILE A 68 -5.97 -0.10 -4.03
N GLY A 69 -4.67 0.12 -4.16
CA GLY A 69 -4.00 0.25 -5.47
C GLY A 69 -4.18 -1.00 -6.35
N ASP A 70 -3.95 -2.18 -5.78
CA ASP A 70 -4.14 -3.46 -6.46
C ASP A 70 -5.61 -3.70 -6.85
N TYR A 71 -6.54 -3.39 -5.94
CA TYR A 71 -7.98 -3.49 -6.20
C TYR A 71 -8.44 -2.55 -7.32
N LEU A 72 -7.93 -1.32 -7.37
CA LEU A 72 -8.26 -0.37 -8.44
C LEU A 72 -7.74 -0.85 -9.81
N SER A 73 -6.53 -1.37 -9.86
CA SER A 73 -5.95 -1.94 -11.08
C SER A 73 -6.75 -3.15 -11.57
N GLY A 74 -7.08 -4.07 -10.66
CA GLY A 74 -7.92 -5.23 -10.97
C GLY A 74 -9.32 -4.83 -11.43
N SER A 75 -9.93 -3.81 -10.80
CA SER A 75 -11.28 -3.32 -11.17
C SER A 75 -11.31 -2.70 -12.57
N ALA A 76 -10.28 -1.91 -12.92
CA ALA A 76 -10.15 -1.35 -14.26
C ALA A 76 -9.95 -2.45 -15.31
N ALA A 77 -9.06 -3.43 -15.04
CA ALA A 77 -8.83 -4.56 -15.93
C ALA A 77 -10.09 -5.42 -16.11
N TYR A 78 -10.84 -5.67 -15.03
CA TYR A 78 -12.11 -6.38 -15.10
C TYR A 78 -13.14 -5.62 -15.93
N SER A 79 -13.28 -4.31 -15.75
CA SER A 79 -14.19 -3.47 -16.56
C SER A 79 -13.84 -3.51 -18.05
N LEU A 80 -12.56 -3.45 -18.39
CA LEU A 80 -12.07 -3.58 -19.77
C LEU A 80 -12.38 -4.97 -20.35
N SER A 81 -12.21 -6.04 -19.54
CA SER A 81 -12.53 -7.40 -19.96
C SER A 81 -14.03 -7.59 -20.24
N GLN A 82 -14.91 -6.94 -19.47
CA GLN A 82 -16.35 -6.95 -19.68
C GLN A 82 -16.74 -6.21 -20.99
N LEU A 83 -16.06 -5.11 -21.32
CA LEU A 83 -16.24 -4.44 -22.61
C LEU A 83 -15.89 -5.38 -23.78
N LYS A 84 -14.74 -6.04 -23.69
CA LYS A 84 -14.28 -6.99 -24.71
C LYS A 84 -15.26 -8.17 -24.86
N SER A 85 -15.78 -8.72 -23.75
CA SER A 85 -16.74 -9.82 -23.76
C SER A 85 -18.11 -9.40 -24.33
N SER A 86 -18.46 -8.11 -24.27
CA SER A 86 -19.66 -7.53 -24.88
C SER A 86 -19.55 -7.31 -26.39
N GLY A 87 -18.41 -7.70 -27.02
CA GLY A 87 -18.17 -7.53 -28.45
C GLY A 87 -17.63 -6.16 -28.85
N ILE A 88 -17.24 -5.33 -27.87
CA ILE A 88 -16.58 -4.04 -28.12
C ILE A 88 -15.09 -4.29 -28.31
N GLU A 89 -14.54 -3.84 -29.45
CA GLU A 89 -13.11 -3.90 -29.70
C GLU A 89 -12.39 -2.96 -28.71
N VAL A 90 -11.41 -3.49 -28.00
CA VAL A 90 -10.58 -2.73 -27.07
C VAL A 90 -9.18 -2.52 -27.65
N SER A 91 -8.49 -1.47 -27.23
CA SER A 91 -7.16 -1.16 -27.70
C SER A 91 -6.12 -2.23 -27.31
N PRO A 92 -5.01 -2.38 -28.05
CA PRO A 92 -3.90 -3.27 -27.66
C PRO A 92 -3.34 -2.97 -26.27
N MET A 93 -3.40 -1.70 -25.84
CA MET A 93 -3.01 -1.29 -24.49
C MET A 93 -3.95 -1.88 -23.44
N ALA A 94 -5.26 -1.85 -23.68
CA ALA A 94 -6.25 -2.45 -22.79
C ALA A 94 -6.09 -3.97 -22.73
N GLU A 95 -5.79 -4.64 -23.85
CA GLU A 95 -5.53 -6.09 -23.87
C GLU A 95 -4.31 -6.46 -23.01
N ASN A 96 -3.22 -5.74 -23.13
CA ASN A 96 -2.04 -5.95 -22.30
C ASN A 96 -2.34 -5.71 -20.82
N PHE A 97 -3.09 -4.67 -20.50
CA PHE A 97 -3.47 -4.36 -19.12
C PHE A 97 -4.36 -5.44 -18.51
N ILE A 98 -5.32 -5.97 -19.26
CA ILE A 98 -6.15 -7.13 -18.87
C ILE A 98 -5.27 -8.35 -18.59
N ALA A 99 -4.32 -8.65 -19.48
CA ALA A 99 -3.42 -9.79 -19.34
C ALA A 99 -2.52 -9.68 -18.10
N MET A 100 -2.00 -8.49 -17.80
CA MET A 100 -1.15 -8.25 -16.63
C MET A 100 -1.89 -8.34 -15.29
N ASN A 101 -3.17 -7.97 -15.26
CA ASN A 101 -3.96 -7.90 -14.02
C ASN A 101 -4.92 -9.09 -13.81
N GLY A 102 -4.89 -10.10 -14.72
CA GLY A 102 -5.62 -11.37 -14.53
C GLY A 102 -7.14 -11.21 -14.45
N ALA A 103 -7.76 -10.39 -15.33
CA ALA A 103 -9.15 -9.96 -15.26
C ALA A 103 -10.21 -11.03 -15.60
N GLY A 104 -9.98 -12.30 -15.29
CA GLY A 104 -10.96 -13.39 -15.50
C GLY A 104 -12.16 -13.38 -14.53
N SER A 105 -12.05 -12.70 -13.38
CA SER A 105 -13.08 -12.56 -12.35
C SER A 105 -13.06 -11.15 -11.76
N ALA A 106 -14.16 -10.78 -11.09
CA ALA A 106 -14.21 -9.53 -10.33
C ALA A 106 -13.08 -9.52 -9.27
N PRO A 107 -12.34 -8.42 -9.11
CA PRO A 107 -11.25 -8.36 -8.16
C PRO A 107 -11.78 -8.45 -6.72
N GLU A 108 -11.06 -9.21 -5.89
CA GLU A 108 -11.32 -9.26 -4.45
C GLU A 108 -10.36 -8.32 -3.73
N PHE A 109 -10.87 -7.63 -2.71
CA PHE A 109 -10.01 -6.81 -1.85
C PHE A 109 -9.15 -7.71 -0.97
N SER A 110 -7.83 -7.61 -1.11
CA SER A 110 -6.87 -8.38 -0.30
C SER A 110 -5.82 -7.45 0.29
N ILE A 111 -5.63 -7.52 1.61
CA ILE A 111 -4.58 -6.78 2.32
C ILE A 111 -3.20 -7.42 2.14
N TYR A 112 -3.12 -8.61 1.56
CA TYR A 112 -1.86 -9.31 1.32
C TYR A 112 -1.08 -8.67 0.16
N PRO A 113 0.10 -8.04 0.44
CA PRO A 113 0.83 -7.26 -0.57
C PRO A 113 1.78 -8.10 -1.43
N GLY A 114 1.60 -9.42 -1.47
CA GLY A 114 2.56 -10.32 -2.09
C GLY A 114 3.84 -10.51 -1.25
N VAL A 115 4.69 -11.43 -1.67
CA VAL A 115 5.92 -11.80 -0.93
C VAL A 115 6.87 -10.60 -0.76
N ILE A 116 7.09 -9.85 -1.85
CA ILE A 116 7.98 -8.66 -1.82
C ILE A 116 7.43 -7.59 -0.89
N GLY A 117 6.11 -7.33 -0.96
CA GLY A 117 5.45 -6.38 -0.08
C GLY A 117 5.52 -6.78 1.40
N VAL A 118 5.37 -8.06 1.71
CA VAL A 118 5.56 -8.58 3.08
C VAL A 118 6.98 -8.30 3.58
N ILE A 119 8.01 -8.62 2.78
CA ILE A 119 9.41 -8.35 3.15
C ILE A 119 9.63 -6.87 3.39
N TRP A 120 9.10 -6.01 2.52
CA TRP A 120 9.20 -4.56 2.65
C TRP A 120 8.57 -4.06 3.96
N TRP A 121 7.32 -4.41 4.24
CA TRP A 121 6.61 -3.94 5.42
C TRP A 121 7.17 -4.53 6.72
N LEU A 122 7.68 -5.77 6.70
CA LEU A 122 8.41 -6.33 7.83
C LEU A 122 9.71 -5.57 8.09
N SER A 123 10.45 -5.18 7.05
CA SER A 123 11.65 -4.37 7.20
C SER A 123 11.35 -3.00 7.82
N VAL A 124 10.30 -2.32 7.36
CA VAL A 124 9.83 -1.06 7.94
C VAL A 124 9.48 -1.25 9.42
N LEU A 125 8.73 -2.30 9.76
CA LEU A 125 8.34 -2.60 11.13
C LEU A 125 9.56 -2.85 12.04
N ILE A 126 10.54 -3.61 11.56
CA ILE A 126 11.78 -3.87 12.30
C ILE A 126 12.55 -2.57 12.55
N ILE A 127 12.70 -1.70 11.54
CA ILE A 127 13.37 -0.41 11.67
C ILE A 127 12.65 0.50 12.69
N ILE A 128 11.33 0.40 12.82
CA ILE A 128 10.55 1.15 13.81
C ILE A 128 10.72 0.54 15.22
N LEU A 129 10.55 -0.77 15.36
CA LEU A 129 10.48 -1.41 16.68
C LEU A 129 11.86 -1.68 17.30
N PHE A 130 12.87 -1.98 16.49
CA PHE A 130 14.19 -2.33 17.00
C PHE A 130 14.83 -1.21 17.84
N PRO A 131 14.81 0.09 17.47
CA PRO A 131 15.35 1.14 18.33
C PRO A 131 14.58 1.30 19.64
N ILE A 132 13.27 1.02 19.65
CA ILE A 132 12.40 1.14 20.84
C ILE A 132 12.72 0.05 21.87
N TRP A 133 12.92 -1.20 21.41
CA TRP A 133 13.00 -2.39 22.28
C TRP A 133 14.37 -3.08 22.26
N GLY A 134 15.20 -2.77 21.29
CA GLY A 134 16.52 -3.37 21.16
C GLY A 134 17.48 -3.00 22.30
N PRO A 135 18.61 -3.74 22.42
CA PRO A 135 19.62 -3.44 23.43
C PRO A 135 20.18 -2.05 23.19
N LYS A 136 20.23 -1.24 24.26
CA LYS A 136 20.92 0.05 24.20
C LYS A 136 22.41 -0.21 24.11
N SER A 137 23.08 0.37 23.11
CA SER A 137 24.53 0.36 23.02
C SER A 137 25.09 1.07 24.27
N SER A 138 25.78 0.34 25.13
CA SER A 138 26.55 0.92 26.24
C SER A 138 27.75 1.59 25.63
N ASN A 139 27.69 2.89 25.42
CA ASN A 139 28.87 3.74 25.28
C ASN A 139 29.24 4.31 26.64
#